data_9c8dadd25fa9320e824dedec1692ee1f
#
_entry.id   9c8dadd25fa9320e824dedec1692ee1f
#
_cell.length_a   1.000
_cell.length_b   1.000
_cell.length_c   1.000
_cell.angle_alpha   90.00
_cell.angle_beta   90.00
_cell.angle_gamma   90.00
#
_symmetry.space_group_name_H-M   'P 1'
#
loop_
_entity.id
_entity.type
_entity.pdbx_description
1 polymer ?
#
loop_
_entity_poly.entity_id
_entity_poly.type
_entity_poly.pdbx_seq_one_letter_code
_entity_poly.pdbx_strand_id
1 'polypeptide(L)'
;MEKRNTYGVSQKRLALMAGISREHLNRIEAGKVNLTNDMKLKLLEALEKFNPEAPLFLLFDYVRIRFPTLDIQHIIKDVLKLNINYMLHEDFGFYSYTEHYYLGDIFVFTSADEEKGVLLELKGKGCRQFESYLLAQERSWYDFLMDTLLEGGVMKRLDLAINDRAGILDIPCLLYTSDAAD
;
A
#
# COMPACT_ATOMS: atom_id res chain seq x y z
N MET A 1 19.87 9.14 13.72
CA MET A 1 20.50 7.89 13.25
C MET A 1 20.22 6.69 14.14
N GLU A 2 20.49 6.74 15.42
CA GLU A 2 20.29 5.59 16.32
C GLU A 2 18.87 5.02 16.27
N LYS A 3 17.81 5.85 16.44
CA LYS A 3 16.42 5.39 16.40
C LYS A 3 16.03 4.65 15.11
N ARG A 4 16.50 5.10 13.93
CA ARG A 4 16.19 4.40 12.67
C ARG A 4 16.77 2.98 12.67
N ASN A 5 18.00 2.83 13.12
CA ASN A 5 18.65 1.52 13.20
C ASN A 5 18.00 0.63 14.27
N THR A 6 17.61 1.22 15.40
CA THR A 6 16.88 0.52 16.47
C THR A 6 15.53 -0.02 15.96
N TYR A 7 14.82 0.76 15.11
CA TYR A 7 13.56 0.33 14.52
C TYR A 7 13.73 -0.57 13.27
N GLY A 8 14.97 -0.86 12.87
CA GLY A 8 15.26 -1.70 11.70
C GLY A 8 14.82 -1.11 10.36
N VAL A 9 14.64 0.22 10.29
CA VAL A 9 14.12 0.90 9.10
C VAL A 9 15.26 1.25 8.14
N SER A 10 15.13 0.87 6.86
CA SER A 10 16.09 1.27 5.83
C SER A 10 16.01 2.77 5.52
N GLN A 11 17.13 3.36 5.06
CA GLN A 11 17.13 4.76 4.59
C GLN A 11 16.08 5.01 3.51
N LYS A 12 15.94 4.05 2.57
CA LYS A 12 14.96 4.13 1.48
C LYS A 12 13.53 4.25 2.03
N ARG A 13 13.18 3.41 2.99
CA ARG A 13 11.84 3.38 3.59
C ARG A 13 11.55 4.66 4.40
N LEU A 14 12.51 5.13 5.20
CA LEU A 14 12.33 6.36 5.95
C LEU A 14 12.25 7.59 5.03
N ALA A 15 13.09 7.67 4.00
CA ALA A 15 13.07 8.77 3.03
C ALA A 15 11.72 8.86 2.30
N LEU A 16 11.19 7.72 1.85
CA LEU A 16 9.87 7.63 1.21
C LEU A 16 8.77 8.15 2.15
N MET A 17 8.75 7.71 3.39
CA MET A 17 7.74 8.12 4.37
C MET A 17 7.85 9.59 4.79
N ALA A 18 9.05 10.15 4.75
CA ALA A 18 9.29 11.57 5.04
C ALA A 18 9.12 12.49 3.81
N GLY A 19 8.83 11.93 2.63
CA GLY A 19 8.66 12.68 1.38
C GLY A 19 9.97 13.32 0.90
N ILE A 20 11.14 12.68 1.11
CA ILE A 20 12.45 13.17 0.68
C ILE A 20 13.20 12.10 -0.12
N SER A 21 14.21 12.52 -0.89
CA SER A 21 15.06 11.55 -1.57
C SER A 21 15.97 10.80 -0.59
N ARG A 22 16.30 9.54 -0.91
CA ARG A 22 17.25 8.74 -0.14
C ARG A 22 18.62 9.43 -0.02
N GLU A 23 19.06 10.08 -1.10
CA GLU A 23 20.33 10.81 -1.13
C GLU A 23 20.34 11.99 -0.15
N HIS A 24 19.20 12.70 -0.09
CA HIS A 24 19.04 13.80 0.86
C HIS A 24 19.10 13.28 2.32
N LEU A 25 18.39 12.19 2.63
CA LEU A 25 18.45 11.54 3.94
C LEU A 25 19.88 11.09 4.27
N ASN A 26 20.58 10.48 3.33
CA ASN A 26 21.98 10.06 3.53
C ASN A 26 22.90 11.25 3.85
N ARG A 27 22.72 12.38 3.18
CA ARG A 27 23.48 13.62 3.46
C ARG A 27 23.17 14.19 4.85
N ILE A 28 21.89 14.12 5.27
CA ILE A 28 21.47 14.51 6.62
C ILE A 28 22.12 13.60 7.66
N GLU A 29 22.05 12.29 7.47
CA GLU A 29 22.65 11.30 8.38
C GLU A 29 24.17 11.41 8.47
N ALA A 30 24.82 11.79 7.36
CA ALA A 30 26.25 12.05 7.31
C ALA A 30 26.65 13.42 7.89
N GLY A 31 25.69 14.22 8.38
CA GLY A 31 25.97 15.57 8.91
C GLY A 31 26.41 16.58 7.86
N LYS A 32 26.21 16.30 6.58
CA LYS A 32 26.62 17.18 5.46
C LYS A 32 25.59 18.27 5.14
N VAL A 33 24.43 18.24 5.78
CA VAL A 33 23.34 19.20 5.59
C VAL A 33 22.78 19.56 6.96
N ASN A 34 22.60 20.87 7.19
CA ASN A 34 21.93 21.34 8.40
C ASN A 34 20.46 20.96 8.39
N LEU A 35 20.02 20.31 9.44
CA LEU A 35 18.66 19.86 9.61
C LEU A 35 17.80 21.03 10.13
N THR A 36 16.83 21.48 9.31
CA THR A 36 15.84 22.47 9.76
C THR A 36 14.88 21.82 10.76
N ASN A 37 14.24 22.64 11.62
CA ASN A 37 13.27 22.12 12.59
C ASN A 37 12.08 21.43 11.93
N ASP A 38 11.58 21.97 10.80
CA ASP A 38 10.51 21.37 10.01
C ASP A 38 10.91 19.99 9.48
N MET A 39 12.10 19.87 8.89
CA MET A 39 12.61 18.60 8.39
C MET A 39 12.85 17.59 9.53
N LYS A 40 13.31 18.07 10.70
CA LYS A 40 13.47 17.21 11.87
C LYS A 40 12.12 16.64 12.33
N LEU A 41 11.07 17.45 12.38
CA LEU A 41 9.72 17.01 12.75
C LEU A 41 9.19 15.98 11.75
N LYS A 42 9.29 16.25 10.43
CA LYS A 42 8.88 15.30 9.38
C LYS A 42 9.59 13.95 9.48
N LEU A 43 10.89 13.97 9.74
CA LEU A 43 11.66 12.73 9.91
C LEU A 43 11.28 11.98 11.18
N LEU A 44 11.01 12.69 12.29
CA LEU A 44 10.54 12.07 13.53
C LEU A 44 9.17 11.46 13.38
N GLU A 45 8.21 12.18 12.79
CA GLU A 45 6.86 11.68 12.51
C GLU A 45 6.89 10.45 11.59
N ALA A 46 7.70 10.51 10.52
CA ALA A 46 7.89 9.38 9.63
C ALA A 46 8.50 8.17 10.36
N LEU A 47 9.44 8.41 11.27
CA LEU A 47 10.12 7.37 12.04
C LEU A 47 9.19 6.71 13.07
N GLU A 48 8.31 7.49 13.73
CA GLU A 48 7.36 6.96 14.72
C GLU A 48 6.34 5.98 14.08
N LYS A 49 6.06 6.11 12.78
CA LYS A 49 5.23 5.13 12.06
C LYS A 49 5.86 3.73 12.00
N PHE A 50 7.16 3.63 12.21
CA PHE A 50 7.91 2.38 12.26
C PHE A 50 8.26 1.94 13.68
N ASN A 51 7.78 2.66 14.67
CA ASN A 51 8.03 2.30 16.07
C ASN A 51 7.45 0.91 16.36
N PRO A 52 8.28 -0.11 16.63
CA PRO A 52 7.81 -1.46 16.92
C PRO A 52 6.98 -1.53 18.21
N GLU A 53 7.11 -0.53 19.07
CA GLU A 53 6.36 -0.37 20.32
C GLU A 53 5.17 0.59 20.16
N ALA A 54 4.90 1.05 18.94
CA ALA A 54 3.71 1.89 18.71
C ALA A 54 2.46 1.14 19.16
N PRO A 55 1.64 1.75 20.02
CA PRO A 55 0.45 1.11 20.57
C PRO A 55 -0.58 0.77 19.49
N LEU A 56 -0.66 1.64 18.47
CA LEU A 56 -1.58 1.49 17.34
C LEU A 56 -0.85 1.67 16.02
N PHE A 57 -1.23 0.88 15.01
CA PHE A 57 -0.82 1.14 13.64
C PHE A 57 -1.88 0.68 12.63
N LEU A 58 -1.97 1.41 11.52
CA LEU A 58 -2.90 1.16 10.42
C LEU A 58 -2.24 0.34 9.33
N LEU A 59 -3.03 -0.59 8.76
CA LEU A 59 -2.64 -1.42 7.63
C LEU A 59 -3.78 -1.49 6.63
N PHE A 60 -3.47 -1.54 5.33
CA PHE A 60 -4.43 -1.99 4.34
C PHE A 60 -4.60 -3.50 4.47
N ASP A 61 -5.83 -3.96 4.68
CA ASP A 61 -6.12 -5.39 4.84
C ASP A 61 -6.91 -5.97 3.67
N TYR A 62 -7.60 -5.13 2.91
CA TYR A 62 -8.22 -5.51 1.66
C TYR A 62 -8.24 -4.32 0.70
N VAL A 63 -7.85 -4.55 -0.55
CA VAL A 63 -7.97 -3.56 -1.62
C VAL A 63 -8.54 -4.26 -2.84
N ARG A 64 -9.67 -3.75 -3.38
CA ARG A 64 -10.27 -4.20 -4.62
C ARG A 64 -10.58 -2.99 -5.48
N ILE A 65 -9.98 -2.94 -6.68
CA ILE A 65 -10.11 -1.82 -7.62
C ILE A 65 -10.50 -2.38 -8.98
N ARG A 66 -11.56 -1.82 -9.57
CA ARG A 66 -11.96 -2.11 -10.95
C ARG A 66 -11.48 -1.00 -11.87
N PHE A 67 -10.82 -1.35 -12.95
CA PHE A 67 -10.42 -0.45 -14.04
C PHE A 67 -11.36 -0.62 -15.22
N PRO A 68 -11.91 0.47 -15.80
CA PRO A 68 -12.84 0.41 -16.94
C PRO A 68 -12.09 0.23 -18.27
N THR A 69 -11.25 -0.79 -18.34
CA THR A 69 -10.44 -1.15 -19.53
C THR A 69 -10.31 -2.67 -19.63
N LEU A 70 -10.10 -3.18 -20.84
CA LEU A 70 -9.74 -4.58 -21.07
C LEU A 70 -8.22 -4.77 -21.22
N ASP A 71 -7.45 -3.68 -21.23
CA ASP A 71 -5.99 -3.73 -21.34
C ASP A 71 -5.34 -4.11 -20.02
N ILE A 72 -5.32 -5.42 -19.74
CA ILE A 72 -4.68 -5.98 -18.55
C ILE A 72 -3.18 -5.76 -18.54
N GLN A 73 -2.54 -5.72 -19.72
CA GLN A 73 -1.09 -5.50 -19.81
C GLN A 73 -0.73 -4.09 -19.35
N HIS A 74 -1.50 -3.08 -19.78
CA HIS A 74 -1.35 -1.71 -19.31
C HIS A 74 -1.52 -1.63 -17.78
N ILE A 75 -2.58 -2.23 -17.23
CA ILE A 75 -2.80 -2.20 -15.78
C ILE A 75 -1.64 -2.85 -15.03
N ILE A 76 -1.20 -4.04 -15.41
CA ILE A 76 -0.11 -4.73 -14.71
C ILE A 76 1.21 -3.97 -14.85
N LYS A 77 1.55 -3.51 -16.06
CA LYS A 77 2.86 -2.92 -16.34
C LYS A 77 2.96 -1.46 -15.88
N ASP A 78 1.96 -0.65 -16.21
CA ASP A 78 2.08 0.80 -16.09
C ASP A 78 1.44 1.32 -14.78
N VAL A 79 0.36 0.70 -14.30
CA VAL A 79 -0.31 1.08 -13.05
C VAL A 79 0.29 0.36 -11.83
N LEU A 80 0.33 -0.98 -11.88
CA LEU A 80 0.92 -1.79 -10.79
C LEU A 80 2.44 -1.77 -10.83
N LYS A 81 3.04 -1.45 -11.98
CA LYS A 81 4.49 -1.51 -12.25
C LYS A 81 5.09 -2.87 -11.91
N LEU A 82 4.35 -3.91 -12.28
CA LEU A 82 4.77 -5.29 -12.16
C LEU A 82 5.13 -5.84 -13.55
N ASN A 83 5.99 -6.87 -13.57
CA ASN A 83 6.33 -7.55 -14.81
C ASN A 83 5.41 -8.76 -15.01
N ILE A 84 4.57 -8.70 -16.04
CA ILE A 84 3.60 -9.76 -16.35
C ILE A 84 4.26 -11.12 -16.59
N ASN A 85 5.52 -11.16 -17.05
CA ASN A 85 6.25 -12.41 -17.28
C ASN A 85 6.55 -13.19 -15.98
N TYR A 86 6.43 -12.56 -14.83
CA TYR A 86 6.56 -13.22 -13.52
C TYR A 86 5.22 -13.60 -12.91
N MET A 87 4.11 -13.27 -13.58
CA MET A 87 2.77 -13.66 -13.14
C MET A 87 2.38 -15.00 -13.77
N LEU A 88 1.70 -15.81 -13.00
CA LEU A 88 1.06 -17.01 -13.51
C LEU A 88 -0.30 -16.65 -14.08
N HIS A 89 -0.71 -17.32 -15.17
CA HIS A 89 -1.99 -17.13 -15.83
C HIS A 89 -2.84 -18.38 -15.69
N GLU A 90 -4.13 -18.19 -15.39
CA GLU A 90 -5.13 -19.25 -15.28
C GLU A 90 -6.36 -18.92 -16.11
N ASP A 91 -6.84 -19.88 -16.90
CA ASP A 91 -8.02 -19.78 -17.78
C ASP A 91 -9.34 -19.94 -17.02
N PHE A 92 -9.37 -19.54 -15.76
CA PHE A 92 -10.59 -19.44 -14.96
C PHE A 92 -10.48 -18.23 -14.03
N GLY A 93 -11.62 -17.76 -13.55
CA GLY A 93 -11.65 -16.58 -12.67
C GLY A 93 -12.75 -16.67 -11.63
N PHE A 94 -12.76 -15.72 -10.72
CA PHE A 94 -13.80 -15.52 -9.72
C PHE A 94 -14.64 -14.29 -10.09
N TYR A 95 -15.79 -14.10 -9.42
CA TYR A 95 -16.65 -12.93 -9.62
C TYR A 95 -17.17 -12.77 -11.07
N SER A 96 -17.34 -13.92 -11.76
CA SER A 96 -17.72 -13.99 -13.19
C SER A 96 -16.67 -13.42 -14.16
N TYR A 97 -15.42 -13.27 -13.74
CA TYR A 97 -14.27 -13.08 -14.64
C TYR A 97 -13.87 -14.45 -15.20
N THR A 98 -13.33 -14.47 -16.42
CA THR A 98 -12.99 -15.71 -17.13
C THR A 98 -11.55 -16.14 -16.94
N GLU A 99 -10.69 -15.20 -16.62
CA GLU A 99 -9.26 -15.41 -16.53
C GLU A 99 -8.68 -14.59 -15.37
N HIS A 100 -7.51 -14.99 -14.88
CA HIS A 100 -6.74 -14.14 -13.98
C HIS A 100 -5.24 -14.36 -14.10
N TYR A 101 -4.51 -13.31 -13.76
CA TYR A 101 -3.07 -13.32 -13.55
C TYR A 101 -2.80 -13.16 -12.07
N TYR A 102 -1.82 -13.89 -11.56
CA TYR A 102 -1.44 -13.75 -10.14
C TYR A 102 0.06 -13.84 -9.91
N LEU A 103 0.50 -13.13 -8.89
CA LEU A 103 1.88 -13.17 -8.39
C LEU A 103 1.82 -13.30 -6.88
N GLY A 104 1.96 -14.53 -6.37
CA GLY A 104 1.71 -14.85 -4.97
C GLY A 104 0.26 -14.54 -4.59
N ASP A 105 0.04 -13.58 -3.68
CA ASP A 105 -1.28 -13.18 -3.20
C ASP A 105 -1.83 -11.90 -3.90
N ILE A 106 -1.23 -11.49 -5.03
CA ILE A 106 -1.69 -10.37 -5.86
C ILE A 106 -2.46 -10.95 -7.04
N PHE A 107 -3.75 -10.63 -7.18
CA PHE A 107 -4.63 -11.15 -8.24
C PHE A 107 -5.13 -10.03 -9.14
N VAL A 108 -5.08 -10.28 -10.45
CA VAL A 108 -5.61 -9.38 -11.48
C VAL A 108 -6.52 -10.19 -12.39
N PHE A 109 -7.81 -9.94 -12.33
CA PHE A 109 -8.83 -10.64 -13.09
C PHE A 109 -9.18 -9.88 -14.36
N THR A 110 -9.49 -10.62 -15.42
CA THR A 110 -9.97 -10.07 -16.69
C THR A 110 -11.05 -10.96 -17.32
N SER A 111 -11.78 -10.39 -18.24
CA SER A 111 -12.75 -11.09 -19.07
C SER A 111 -12.93 -10.34 -20.39
N ALA A 112 -13.56 -10.96 -21.38
CA ALA A 112 -13.93 -10.29 -22.64
C ALA A 112 -15.09 -9.28 -22.48
N ASP A 113 -15.69 -9.17 -21.31
CA ASP A 113 -16.82 -8.30 -21.01
C ASP A 113 -16.32 -6.88 -20.69
N GLU A 114 -16.61 -5.93 -21.59
CA GLU A 114 -16.18 -4.53 -21.46
C GLU A 114 -16.78 -3.84 -20.22
N GLU A 115 -17.97 -4.24 -19.79
CA GLU A 115 -18.60 -3.67 -18.60
C GLU A 115 -17.87 -4.06 -17.32
N LYS A 116 -17.19 -5.19 -17.31
CA LYS A 116 -16.39 -5.66 -16.14
C LYS A 116 -15.02 -5.02 -16.06
N GLY A 117 -14.35 -4.88 -17.21
CA GLY A 117 -12.98 -4.39 -17.25
C GLY A 117 -11.99 -5.30 -16.52
N VAL A 118 -10.92 -4.70 -15.97
CA VAL A 118 -9.89 -5.38 -15.18
C VAL A 118 -10.14 -5.17 -13.69
N LEU A 119 -9.99 -6.22 -12.87
CA LEU A 119 -10.16 -6.16 -11.42
C LEU A 119 -8.88 -6.56 -10.71
N LEU A 120 -8.31 -5.62 -9.94
CA LEU A 120 -7.25 -5.91 -8.98
C LEU A 120 -7.86 -6.34 -7.65
N GLU A 121 -7.32 -7.40 -7.06
CA GLU A 121 -7.66 -7.84 -5.70
C GLU A 121 -6.41 -8.16 -4.88
N LEU A 122 -6.33 -7.51 -3.72
CA LEU A 122 -5.30 -7.72 -2.71
C LEU A 122 -6.00 -8.06 -1.39
N LYS A 123 -5.76 -9.24 -0.85
CA LYS A 123 -6.31 -9.66 0.46
C LYS A 123 -5.17 -9.79 1.46
N GLY A 124 -5.32 -9.35 2.67
CA GLY A 124 -4.41 -9.54 3.79
C GLY A 124 -2.93 -9.67 3.41
N LYS A 125 -2.46 -10.89 3.12
CA LYS A 125 -1.09 -11.14 2.67
C LYS A 125 -0.76 -10.44 1.34
N GLY A 126 -1.71 -10.35 0.41
CA GLY A 126 -1.55 -9.65 -0.86
C GLY A 126 -1.28 -8.16 -0.66
N CYS A 127 -1.95 -7.50 0.31
CA CYS A 127 -1.65 -6.12 0.66
C CYS A 127 -0.21 -5.97 1.18
N ARG A 128 0.26 -6.88 2.06
CA ARG A 128 1.64 -6.88 2.58
C ARG A 128 2.66 -7.11 1.47
N GLN A 129 2.38 -8.08 0.59
CA GLN A 129 3.24 -8.37 -0.55
C GLN A 129 3.30 -7.16 -1.50
N PHE A 130 2.15 -6.57 -1.84
CA PHE A 130 2.10 -5.42 -2.74
C PHE A 130 2.79 -4.20 -2.14
N GLU A 131 2.66 -3.95 -0.83
CA GLU A 131 3.41 -2.92 -0.13
C GLU A 131 4.93 -3.09 -0.30
N SER A 132 5.44 -4.32 -0.29
CA SER A 132 6.86 -4.57 -0.52
C SER A 132 7.30 -4.19 -1.94
N TYR A 133 6.45 -4.40 -2.95
CA TYR A 133 6.69 -3.93 -4.31
C TYR A 133 6.61 -2.40 -4.42
N LEU A 134 5.63 -1.77 -3.79
CA LEU A 134 5.55 -0.31 -3.73
C LEU A 134 6.83 0.29 -3.15
N LEU A 135 7.32 -0.26 -2.04
CA LEU A 135 8.59 0.16 -1.43
C LEU A 135 9.79 -0.03 -2.38
N ALA A 136 9.82 -1.15 -3.12
CA ALA A 136 10.87 -1.41 -4.12
C ALA A 136 10.82 -0.40 -5.28
N GLN A 137 9.62 0.04 -5.65
CA GLN A 137 9.34 1.05 -6.68
C GLN A 137 9.50 2.50 -6.19
N GLU A 138 9.82 2.72 -4.92
CA GLU A 138 9.85 4.05 -4.27
C GLU A 138 8.49 4.77 -4.29
N ARG A 139 7.40 4.02 -4.21
CA ARG A 139 6.02 4.50 -4.17
C ARG A 139 5.37 4.20 -2.82
N SER A 140 4.51 5.09 -2.37
CA SER A 140 3.62 4.87 -1.24
C SER A 140 2.28 4.28 -1.69
N TRP A 141 1.46 3.82 -0.74
CA TRP A 141 0.04 3.50 -1.01
C TRP A 141 -0.73 4.70 -1.57
N TYR A 142 -0.41 5.93 -1.11
CA TYR A 142 -1.03 7.14 -1.62
C TYR A 142 -0.73 7.33 -3.11
N ASP A 143 0.54 7.22 -3.51
CA ASP A 143 0.93 7.36 -4.92
C ASP A 143 0.23 6.33 -5.80
N PHE A 144 0.17 5.07 -5.34
CA PHE A 144 -0.54 4.02 -6.06
C PHE A 144 -2.04 4.29 -6.18
N LEU A 145 -2.72 4.70 -5.10
CA LEU A 145 -4.15 5.00 -5.13
C LEU A 145 -4.43 6.21 -6.04
N MET A 146 -3.59 7.23 -6.03
CA MET A 146 -3.71 8.37 -6.95
C MET A 146 -3.53 7.95 -8.40
N ASP A 147 -2.51 7.15 -8.72
CA ASP A 147 -2.31 6.63 -10.08
C ASP A 147 -3.53 5.81 -10.53
N THR A 148 -4.11 4.97 -9.68
CA THR A 148 -5.30 4.19 -10.01
C THR A 148 -6.52 5.05 -10.29
N LEU A 149 -6.72 6.15 -9.56
CA LEU A 149 -7.81 7.10 -9.80
C LEU A 149 -7.63 7.84 -11.12
N LEU A 150 -6.40 8.24 -11.45
CA LEU A 150 -6.08 8.90 -12.73
C LEU A 150 -6.36 7.98 -13.94
N GLU A 151 -6.17 6.67 -13.78
CA GLU A 151 -6.50 5.64 -14.79
C GLU A 151 -8.00 5.26 -14.79
N GLY A 152 -8.85 6.03 -14.11
CA GLY A 152 -10.29 5.78 -14.03
C GLY A 152 -10.66 4.58 -13.15
N GLY A 153 -9.75 4.13 -12.31
CA GLY A 153 -9.99 3.03 -11.37
C GLY A 153 -11.10 3.37 -10.37
N VAL A 154 -11.99 2.41 -10.15
CA VAL A 154 -13.10 2.52 -9.19
C VAL A 154 -12.82 1.62 -8.00
N MET A 155 -12.70 2.22 -6.82
CA MET A 155 -12.55 1.48 -5.58
C MET A 155 -13.83 0.69 -5.29
N LYS A 156 -13.73 -0.65 -5.26
CA LYS A 156 -14.85 -1.54 -4.95
C LYS A 156 -14.86 -1.97 -3.50
N ARG A 157 -13.68 -2.07 -2.88
CA ARG A 157 -13.54 -2.38 -1.46
C ARG A 157 -12.19 -1.90 -0.94
N LEU A 158 -12.22 -1.32 0.25
CA LEU A 158 -11.03 -0.90 0.98
C LEU A 158 -11.24 -1.21 2.46
N ASP A 159 -10.50 -2.17 3.00
CA ASP A 159 -10.52 -2.46 4.43
C ASP A 159 -9.21 -1.99 5.06
N LEU A 160 -9.34 -1.27 6.15
CA LEU A 160 -8.23 -0.84 6.98
C LEU A 160 -8.26 -1.64 8.29
N ALA A 161 -7.14 -2.23 8.64
CA ALA A 161 -6.96 -2.86 9.95
C ALA A 161 -6.23 -1.92 10.90
N ILE A 162 -6.74 -1.77 12.10
CA ILE A 162 -6.07 -1.12 13.21
C ILE A 162 -5.51 -2.21 14.10
N ASN A 163 -4.20 -2.30 14.18
CA ASN A 163 -3.55 -3.20 15.12
C ASN A 163 -3.30 -2.47 16.45
N ASP A 164 -4.00 -2.90 17.47
CA ASP A 164 -3.84 -2.44 18.85
C ASP A 164 -2.94 -3.41 19.62
N ARG A 165 -1.70 -3.02 19.85
CA ARG A 165 -0.73 -3.81 20.61
C ARG A 165 -0.77 -3.57 22.10
N ALA A 166 -1.31 -2.43 22.51
CA ALA A 166 -1.35 -2.01 23.91
C ALA A 166 -2.71 -2.25 24.58
N GLY A 167 -3.74 -2.65 23.80
CA GLY A 167 -5.09 -2.83 24.31
C GLY A 167 -5.73 -1.52 24.75
N ILE A 168 -5.44 -0.42 24.03
CA ILE A 168 -5.96 0.92 24.37
C ILE A 168 -7.30 1.22 23.72
N LEU A 169 -7.70 0.44 22.70
CA LEU A 169 -9.00 0.58 22.06
C LEU A 169 -10.09 -0.11 22.88
N ASP A 170 -11.09 0.62 23.25
CA ASP A 170 -12.32 0.06 23.82
C ASP A 170 -13.20 -0.49 22.69
N ILE A 171 -12.98 -1.77 22.34
CA ILE A 171 -13.73 -2.44 21.28
C ILE A 171 -15.25 -2.45 21.54
N PRO A 172 -15.76 -2.73 22.75
CA PRO A 172 -17.19 -2.57 23.05
C PRO A 172 -17.72 -1.18 22.72
N CYS A 173 -17.02 -0.10 23.10
CA CYS A 173 -17.42 1.27 22.78
C CYS A 173 -17.48 1.52 21.28
N LEU A 174 -16.50 1.01 20.50
CA LEU A 174 -16.48 1.16 19.05
C LEU A 174 -17.63 0.42 18.36
N LEU A 175 -18.06 -0.73 18.89
CA LEU A 175 -19.20 -1.49 18.35
C LEU A 175 -20.54 -0.78 18.63
N TYR A 176 -20.69 -0.16 19.80
CA TYR A 176 -21.92 0.55 20.16
C TYR A 176 -22.16 1.81 19.32
N THR A 177 -21.12 2.44 18.77
CA THR A 177 -21.27 3.62 17.90
C THR A 177 -21.74 3.30 16.49
N SER A 178 -21.61 2.04 16.02
CA SER A 178 -22.08 1.63 14.71
C SER A 178 -23.58 1.34 14.63
N ASP A 179 -24.21 0.99 15.77
CA ASP A 179 -25.64 0.67 15.85
C ASP A 179 -26.54 1.91 16.06
N ALA A 180 -25.94 3.09 16.26
CA ALA A 180 -26.66 4.34 16.46
C ALA A 180 -26.95 5.12 15.16
N ALA A 181 -26.68 4.53 13.99
CA ALA A 181 -26.83 5.16 12.68
C ALA A 181 -27.99 4.56 11.84
N ASP A 182 -28.93 3.81 12.44
CA ASP A 182 -30.17 3.36 11.82
C ASP A 182 -31.38 4.26 12.21
#